data_1f54589420e0ebdf52ab9bb3edc2c046
#
_entry.id   1f54589420e0ebdf52ab9bb3edc2c046
#
_cell.length_a   1.000
_cell.length_b   1.000
_cell.length_c   1.000
_cell.angle_alpha   90.00
_cell.angle_beta   90.00
_cell.angle_gamma   90.00
#
_symmetry.space_group_name_H-M   'P 1'
#
loop_
_entity.id
_entity.type
_entity.pdbx_description
1 polymer ?
#
loop_
_entity_poly.entity_id
_entity_poly.type
_entity_poly.pdbx_seq_one_letter_code
_entity_poly.pdbx_strand_id
1 'polypeptide(L)'
;MPAPVELELFHAPSSYYSMVTRLALVEARLPWISRVLDIHLARQQLSDAYRLLNPGMTVPTLRGRDLVLTDSIEILAFAATQAGCLWADDDPDLQGEITAVVQEHAALSIETLTFSKLLASNPRLVPFVARLLRGLSHNLERRAGCTDRDPAALRAKATQNRERLQRFTQAPAAETLRAMRAQVQGFLQRLPVVAPDQWLFGARISRADVVLAVLIARLMMVEEWALVQRDDLRQWWSRYQRRPAFAAAEVWTGFRRGRFLQALLMAPCTPILSPAPPAAPGQAPPGLQPPPD
;
A
#
# COMPACT_ATOMS: atom_id res chain seq x y z
N MET A 1 -18.09 -27.72 -3.56
CA MET A 1 -17.30 -26.53 -3.88
C MET A 1 -16.47 -26.20 -2.66
N PRO A 2 -15.16 -25.95 -2.76
CA PRO A 2 -14.40 -25.49 -1.60
C PRO A 2 -15.00 -24.14 -1.13
N ALA A 3 -15.06 -23.97 0.20
CA ALA A 3 -15.52 -22.71 0.77
C ALA A 3 -14.69 -21.54 0.19
N PRO A 4 -15.30 -20.39 -0.14
CA PRO A 4 -14.56 -19.25 -0.66
C PRO A 4 -13.45 -18.90 0.32
N VAL A 5 -12.25 -18.69 -0.20
CA VAL A 5 -11.10 -18.27 0.62
C VAL A 5 -11.42 -16.90 1.19
N GLU A 6 -11.62 -16.84 2.50
CA GLU A 6 -11.94 -15.59 3.18
C GLU A 6 -10.66 -14.77 3.27
N LEU A 7 -10.57 -13.71 2.43
CA LEU A 7 -9.46 -12.77 2.46
C LEU A 7 -9.70 -11.70 3.52
N GLU A 8 -8.68 -11.39 4.31
CA GLU A 8 -8.68 -10.29 5.25
C GLU A 8 -7.58 -9.29 4.89
N LEU A 9 -7.95 -8.03 4.73
CA LEU A 9 -7.00 -6.96 4.48
C LEU A 9 -6.82 -6.11 5.74
N PHE A 10 -5.64 -6.17 6.33
CA PHE A 10 -5.21 -5.26 7.41
C PHE A 10 -4.65 -3.99 6.77
N HIS A 11 -5.30 -2.86 7.01
CA HIS A 11 -5.00 -1.63 6.30
C HIS A 11 -5.28 -0.38 7.13
N ALA A 12 -4.74 0.76 6.69
CA ALA A 12 -5.11 2.07 7.23
C ALA A 12 -5.71 2.93 6.11
N PRO A 13 -6.87 3.60 6.33
CA PRO A 13 -7.58 4.33 5.28
C PRO A 13 -6.75 5.41 4.59
N SER A 14 -5.89 6.13 5.34
CA SER A 14 -5.02 7.20 4.83
C SER A 14 -3.71 6.71 4.21
N SER A 15 -3.36 5.43 4.40
CA SER A 15 -2.12 4.86 3.86
C SER A 15 -2.19 4.75 2.34
N TYR A 16 -1.18 5.29 1.66
CA TYR A 16 -1.03 5.21 0.21
C TYR A 16 -1.07 3.76 -0.29
N TYR A 17 -0.22 2.93 0.25
CA TYR A 17 -0.08 1.53 -0.13
C TYR A 17 -1.34 0.71 0.18
N SER A 18 -2.05 1.06 1.26
CA SER A 18 -3.37 0.46 1.55
C SER A 18 -4.44 0.89 0.55
N MET A 19 -4.37 2.10 0.00
CA MET A 19 -5.28 2.52 -1.08
C MET A 19 -5.02 1.74 -2.37
N VAL A 20 -3.75 1.48 -2.71
CA VAL A 20 -3.39 0.63 -3.87
C VAL A 20 -4.02 -0.75 -3.74
N THR A 21 -3.87 -1.39 -2.58
CA THR A 21 -4.40 -2.76 -2.39
C THR A 21 -5.91 -2.81 -2.33
N ARG A 22 -6.58 -1.85 -1.66
CA ARG A 22 -8.04 -1.78 -1.68
C ARG A 22 -8.57 -1.63 -3.10
N LEU A 23 -7.98 -0.72 -3.87
CA LEU A 23 -8.40 -0.50 -5.25
C LEU A 23 -8.17 -1.76 -6.10
N ALA A 24 -7.01 -2.40 -5.97
CA ALA A 24 -6.71 -3.64 -6.66
C ALA A 24 -7.73 -4.76 -6.38
N LEU A 25 -8.03 -5.00 -5.10
CA LEU A 25 -8.98 -6.06 -4.72
C LEU A 25 -10.40 -5.76 -5.23
N VAL A 26 -10.84 -4.50 -5.18
CA VAL A 26 -12.16 -4.11 -5.69
C VAL A 26 -12.24 -4.21 -7.22
N GLU A 27 -11.21 -3.74 -7.94
CA GLU A 27 -11.14 -3.86 -9.41
C GLU A 27 -11.06 -5.33 -9.87
N ALA A 28 -10.41 -6.19 -9.10
CA ALA A 28 -10.36 -7.63 -9.34
C ALA A 28 -11.64 -8.36 -8.90
N ARG A 29 -12.62 -7.63 -8.33
CA ARG A 29 -13.88 -8.19 -7.80
C ARG A 29 -13.68 -9.26 -6.74
N LEU A 30 -12.60 -9.17 -5.97
CA LEU A 30 -12.29 -10.10 -4.89
C LEU A 30 -13.00 -9.64 -3.60
N PRO A 31 -13.82 -10.47 -2.97
CA PRO A 31 -14.38 -10.17 -1.66
C PRO A 31 -13.31 -10.25 -0.58
N TRP A 32 -13.33 -9.33 0.37
CA TRP A 32 -12.40 -9.30 1.49
C TRP A 32 -13.01 -8.67 2.74
N ILE A 33 -12.53 -9.05 3.91
CA ILE A 33 -12.90 -8.48 5.19
C ILE A 33 -11.96 -7.33 5.51
N SER A 34 -12.50 -6.16 5.83
CA SER A 34 -11.75 -4.98 6.23
C SER A 34 -11.29 -5.08 7.69
N ARG A 35 -9.97 -5.00 7.92
CA ARG A 35 -9.32 -4.92 9.24
C ARG A 35 -8.59 -3.60 9.36
N VAL A 36 -9.28 -2.57 9.81
CA VAL A 36 -8.72 -1.22 9.94
C VAL A 36 -7.76 -1.14 11.12
N LEU A 37 -6.54 -0.63 10.87
CA LEU A 37 -5.53 -0.37 11.90
C LEU A 37 -5.31 1.12 12.10
N ASP A 38 -5.21 1.56 13.36
CA ASP A 38 -4.67 2.87 13.69
C ASP A 38 -3.14 2.83 13.69
N ILE A 39 -2.55 3.39 12.64
CA ILE A 39 -1.09 3.51 12.48
C ILE A 39 -0.52 4.82 13.03
N HIS A 40 -1.37 5.71 13.52
CA HIS A 40 -0.99 7.06 13.93
C HIS A 40 -0.91 7.24 15.44
N LEU A 41 -1.98 6.97 16.17
CA LEU A 41 -2.07 7.14 17.63
C LEU A 41 -1.77 5.84 18.38
N ALA A 42 -2.61 4.82 18.21
CA ALA A 42 -2.43 3.52 18.85
C ALA A 42 -1.27 2.71 18.26
N ARG A 43 -0.88 2.99 17.01
CA ARG A 43 0.24 2.33 16.32
C ARG A 43 0.12 0.82 16.37
N GLN A 44 -1.07 0.30 16.09
CA GLN A 44 -1.40 -1.12 16.17
C GLN A 44 -0.50 -2.01 15.30
N GLN A 45 0.05 -1.45 14.19
CA GLN A 45 1.02 -2.16 13.36
C GLN A 45 2.35 -2.47 14.10
N LEU A 46 2.62 -1.82 15.23
CA LEU A 46 3.80 -2.07 16.06
C LEU A 46 3.50 -3.03 17.22
N SER A 47 2.27 -3.56 17.33
CA SER A 47 1.91 -4.54 18.36
C SER A 47 2.58 -5.90 18.10
N ASP A 48 2.78 -6.68 19.17
CA ASP A 48 3.37 -8.01 19.05
C ASP A 48 2.48 -8.96 18.24
N ALA A 49 1.15 -8.87 18.40
CA ALA A 49 0.21 -9.65 17.61
C ALA A 49 0.32 -9.37 16.12
N TYR A 50 0.41 -8.10 15.72
CA TYR A 50 0.55 -7.75 14.30
C TYR A 50 1.95 -8.07 13.74
N ARG A 51 3.00 -7.94 14.56
CA ARG A 51 4.37 -8.32 14.19
C ARG A 51 4.50 -9.79 13.80
N LEU A 52 3.75 -10.68 14.46
CA LEU A 52 3.71 -12.10 14.10
C LEU A 52 3.06 -12.33 12.73
N LEU A 53 2.12 -11.47 12.32
CA LEU A 53 1.50 -11.52 11.01
C LEU A 53 2.37 -10.85 9.93
N ASN A 54 2.95 -9.70 10.26
CA ASN A 54 3.82 -8.93 9.38
C ASN A 54 5.05 -8.42 10.16
N PRO A 55 6.19 -9.13 10.07
CA PRO A 55 7.43 -8.71 10.73
C PRO A 55 7.94 -7.32 10.29
N GLY A 56 7.58 -6.86 9.10
CA GLY A 56 7.87 -5.50 8.62
C GLY A 56 7.10 -4.40 9.36
N MET A 57 6.06 -4.78 10.13
CA MET A 57 5.23 -3.83 10.89
C MET A 57 4.75 -2.66 10.04
N THR A 58 4.26 -2.96 8.85
CA THR A 58 3.70 -2.03 7.86
C THR A 58 2.28 -2.41 7.50
N VAL A 59 1.56 -1.51 6.86
CA VAL A 59 0.29 -1.80 6.19
C VAL A 59 0.46 -1.49 4.71
N PRO A 60 -0.20 -2.24 3.83
CA PRO A 60 -1.19 -3.28 4.05
C PRO A 60 -0.59 -4.65 4.39
N THR A 61 -1.45 -5.58 4.86
CA THR A 61 -1.20 -7.01 4.87
C THR A 61 -2.47 -7.72 4.44
N LEU A 62 -2.36 -8.60 3.45
CA LEU A 62 -3.45 -9.46 3.00
C LEU A 62 -3.24 -10.87 3.58
N ARG A 63 -4.24 -11.40 4.26
CA ARG A 63 -4.26 -12.75 4.80
C ARG A 63 -5.37 -13.57 4.16
N GLY A 64 -5.06 -14.78 3.74
CA GLY A 64 -5.98 -15.83 3.35
C GLY A 64 -5.72 -17.09 4.17
N ARG A 65 -6.33 -18.22 3.80
CA ARG A 65 -6.15 -19.51 4.52
C ARG A 65 -4.68 -19.91 4.60
N ASP A 66 -3.98 -19.95 3.46
CA ASP A 66 -2.59 -20.40 3.33
C ASP A 66 -1.71 -19.31 2.70
N LEU A 67 -2.12 -18.05 2.83
CA LEU A 67 -1.51 -16.91 2.19
C LEU A 67 -1.36 -15.75 3.17
N VAL A 68 -0.16 -15.19 3.24
CA VAL A 68 0.10 -13.89 3.87
C VAL A 68 0.99 -13.07 2.94
N LEU A 69 0.46 -11.96 2.41
CA LEU A 69 1.21 -11.01 1.61
C LEU A 69 1.34 -9.71 2.38
N THR A 70 2.56 -9.22 2.50
CA THR A 70 2.90 -8.03 3.32
C THR A 70 3.37 -6.85 2.49
N ASP A 71 3.60 -7.05 1.20
CA ASP A 71 3.97 -6.01 0.25
C ASP A 71 2.78 -5.64 -0.65
N SER A 72 2.60 -4.34 -0.90
CA SER A 72 1.47 -3.83 -1.68
C SER A 72 1.55 -4.19 -3.17
N ILE A 73 2.75 -4.36 -3.71
CA ILE A 73 2.96 -4.75 -5.12
C ILE A 73 2.69 -6.25 -5.28
N GLU A 74 3.07 -7.07 -4.28
CA GLU A 74 2.72 -8.49 -4.27
C GLU A 74 1.19 -8.69 -4.17
N ILE A 75 0.50 -7.91 -3.32
CA ILE A 75 -0.97 -7.96 -3.23
C ILE A 75 -1.61 -7.49 -4.55
N LEU A 76 -1.06 -6.47 -5.20
CA LEU A 76 -1.52 -6.00 -6.51
C LEU A 76 -1.32 -7.08 -7.59
N ALA A 77 -0.18 -7.77 -7.60
CA ALA A 77 0.09 -8.88 -8.51
C ALA A 77 -0.86 -10.07 -8.26
N PHE A 78 -1.09 -10.42 -7.00
CA PHE A 78 -2.08 -11.40 -6.62
C PHE A 78 -3.47 -11.04 -7.15
N ALA A 79 -3.92 -9.80 -6.96
CA ALA A 79 -5.21 -9.34 -7.45
C ALA A 79 -5.32 -9.45 -8.98
N ALA A 80 -4.27 -9.09 -9.72
CA ALA A 80 -4.23 -9.22 -11.17
C ALA A 80 -4.32 -10.69 -11.63
N THR A 81 -3.59 -11.58 -10.97
CA THR A 81 -3.68 -13.03 -11.26
C THR A 81 -5.09 -13.57 -11.02
N GLN A 82 -5.75 -13.15 -9.94
CA GLN A 82 -7.12 -13.57 -9.65
C GLN A 82 -8.15 -12.95 -10.60
N ALA A 83 -7.89 -11.74 -11.11
CA ALA A 83 -8.74 -11.05 -12.07
C ALA A 83 -8.74 -11.74 -13.46
N GLY A 84 -7.65 -12.41 -13.82
CA GLY A 84 -7.49 -13.08 -15.11
C GLY A 84 -7.81 -12.15 -16.27
N CYS A 85 -8.61 -12.60 -17.21
CA CYS A 85 -8.97 -11.87 -18.43
C CYS A 85 -9.72 -10.52 -18.22
N LEU A 86 -10.10 -10.18 -16.99
CA LEU A 86 -10.65 -8.86 -16.68
C LEU A 86 -9.60 -7.74 -16.80
N TRP A 87 -8.32 -8.06 -16.63
CA TRP A 87 -7.21 -7.13 -16.67
C TRP A 87 -6.30 -7.40 -17.88
N ALA A 88 -5.59 -6.35 -18.35
CA ALA A 88 -4.62 -6.46 -19.42
C ALA A 88 -3.37 -7.27 -19.03
N ASP A 89 -3.14 -7.46 -17.74
CA ASP A 89 -2.07 -8.28 -17.19
C ASP A 89 -2.13 -9.77 -17.59
N ASP A 90 -3.28 -10.23 -18.09
CA ASP A 90 -3.47 -11.58 -18.64
C ASP A 90 -2.84 -11.74 -20.04
N ASP A 91 -2.48 -10.64 -20.69
CA ASP A 91 -1.85 -10.63 -22.01
C ASP A 91 -0.32 -10.76 -21.86
N PRO A 92 0.30 -11.87 -22.33
CA PRO A 92 1.72 -12.10 -22.21
C PRO A 92 2.58 -11.04 -22.89
N ASP A 93 2.09 -10.44 -23.98
CA ASP A 93 2.83 -9.43 -24.74
C ASP A 93 2.91 -8.09 -23.99
N LEU A 94 1.94 -7.81 -23.12
CA LEU A 94 1.88 -6.58 -22.33
C LEU A 94 2.52 -6.70 -20.93
N GLN A 95 2.71 -7.92 -20.41
CA GLN A 95 3.21 -8.15 -19.06
C GLN A 95 4.54 -7.44 -18.75
N GLY A 96 5.45 -7.43 -19.71
CA GLY A 96 6.76 -6.77 -19.56
C GLY A 96 6.63 -5.27 -19.34
N GLU A 97 5.86 -4.61 -20.19
CA GLU A 97 5.65 -3.16 -20.12
C GLU A 97 4.86 -2.75 -18.88
N ILE A 98 3.78 -3.48 -18.55
CA ILE A 98 3.00 -3.27 -17.34
C ILE A 98 3.89 -3.39 -16.09
N THR A 99 4.71 -4.45 -16.04
CA THR A 99 5.63 -4.69 -14.92
C THR A 99 6.66 -3.57 -14.79
N ALA A 100 7.22 -3.08 -15.91
CA ALA A 100 8.17 -1.98 -15.90
C ALA A 100 7.56 -0.70 -15.30
N VAL A 101 6.34 -0.34 -15.70
CA VAL A 101 5.63 0.83 -15.13
C VAL A 101 5.38 0.65 -13.64
N VAL A 102 4.96 -0.54 -13.20
CA VAL A 102 4.70 -0.83 -11.77
C VAL A 102 6.00 -0.76 -10.95
N GLN A 103 7.11 -1.28 -11.47
CA GLN A 103 8.41 -1.21 -10.82
C GLN A 103 8.96 0.21 -10.74
N GLU A 104 8.84 0.99 -11.82
CA GLU A 104 9.22 2.39 -11.81
C GLU A 104 8.39 3.21 -10.81
N HIS A 105 7.08 2.96 -10.75
CA HIS A 105 6.22 3.54 -9.71
C HIS A 105 6.66 3.12 -8.30
N ALA A 106 7.01 1.84 -8.07
CA ALA A 106 7.44 1.34 -6.77
C ALA A 106 8.73 2.00 -6.28
N ALA A 107 9.59 2.46 -7.21
CA ALA A 107 10.80 3.21 -6.89
C ALA A 107 10.53 4.64 -6.42
N LEU A 108 9.31 5.18 -6.64
CA LEU A 108 8.92 6.50 -6.14
C LEU A 108 8.66 6.45 -4.63
N SER A 109 9.37 7.28 -3.88
CA SER A 109 9.12 7.42 -2.44
C SER A 109 7.92 8.33 -2.15
N ILE A 110 6.70 7.83 -2.32
CA ILE A 110 5.46 8.60 -2.13
C ILE A 110 5.30 9.09 -0.68
N GLU A 111 5.86 8.35 0.28
CA GLU A 111 5.96 8.81 1.65
C GLU A 111 6.79 10.09 1.75
N THR A 112 7.97 10.11 1.10
CA THR A 112 8.86 11.27 1.10
C THR A 112 8.19 12.49 0.43
N LEU A 113 7.51 12.30 -0.69
CA LEU A 113 6.71 13.36 -1.32
C LEU A 113 5.68 13.94 -0.34
N THR A 114 4.90 13.06 0.30
CA THR A 114 3.82 13.46 1.21
C THR A 114 4.35 14.23 2.42
N PHE A 115 5.40 13.71 3.07
CA PHE A 115 5.98 14.35 4.25
C PHE A 115 6.78 15.60 3.90
N SER A 116 7.51 15.62 2.79
CA SER A 116 8.24 16.84 2.36
C SER A 116 7.27 17.96 2.03
N LYS A 117 6.14 17.69 1.41
CA LYS A 117 5.09 18.71 1.19
C LYS A 117 4.55 19.25 2.51
N LEU A 118 4.21 18.37 3.46
CA LEU A 118 3.72 18.75 4.78
C LEU A 118 4.75 19.62 5.52
N LEU A 119 6.01 19.18 5.55
CA LEU A 119 7.08 19.86 6.29
C LEU A 119 7.53 21.14 5.61
N ALA A 120 7.54 21.23 4.28
CA ALA A 120 7.81 22.46 3.54
C ALA A 120 6.74 23.52 3.79
N SER A 121 5.46 23.10 3.86
CA SER A 121 4.34 23.98 4.19
C SER A 121 4.30 24.37 5.68
N ASN A 122 4.87 23.54 6.56
CA ASN A 122 4.84 23.71 8.01
C ASN A 122 6.19 23.36 8.66
N PRO A 123 7.24 24.20 8.50
CA PRO A 123 8.60 23.88 8.99
C PRO A 123 8.68 23.67 10.51
N ARG A 124 7.75 24.26 11.27
CA ARG A 124 7.66 24.09 12.72
C ARG A 124 7.35 22.66 13.15
N LEU A 125 6.86 21.80 12.25
CA LEU A 125 6.61 20.40 12.52
C LEU A 125 7.87 19.53 12.46
N VAL A 126 8.97 19.99 11.85
CA VAL A 126 10.21 19.22 11.69
C VAL A 126 10.74 18.70 13.03
N PRO A 127 10.93 19.54 14.08
CA PRO A 127 11.41 19.05 15.37
C PRO A 127 10.45 18.04 16.02
N PHE A 128 9.15 18.22 15.85
CA PHE A 128 8.14 17.29 16.36
C PHE A 128 8.23 15.92 15.68
N VAL A 129 8.27 15.89 14.33
CA VAL A 129 8.43 14.64 13.58
C VAL A 129 9.75 13.94 13.91
N ALA A 130 10.82 14.70 14.05
CA ALA A 130 12.12 14.18 14.45
C ALA A 130 12.09 13.54 15.84
N ARG A 131 11.48 14.20 16.82
CA ARG A 131 11.31 13.68 18.18
C ARG A 131 10.47 12.39 18.18
N LEU A 132 9.38 12.39 17.42
CA LEU A 132 8.49 11.24 17.27
C LEU A 132 9.25 10.01 16.73
N LEU A 133 9.97 10.15 15.63
CA LEU A 133 10.71 9.04 15.00
C LEU A 133 11.86 8.55 15.89
N ARG A 134 12.58 9.43 16.60
CA ARG A 134 13.59 9.04 17.59
C ARG A 134 12.96 8.24 18.73
N GLY A 135 11.85 8.71 19.29
CA GLY A 135 11.13 8.01 20.35
C GLY A 135 10.62 6.64 19.93
N LEU A 136 10.12 6.51 18.71
CA LEU A 136 9.70 5.23 18.13
C LEU A 136 10.87 4.26 17.98
N SER A 137 12.00 4.73 17.41
CA SER A 137 13.19 3.89 17.25
C SER A 137 13.73 3.41 18.58
N HIS A 138 13.84 4.30 19.57
CA HIS A 138 14.29 3.95 20.93
C HIS A 138 13.36 2.93 21.62
N ASN A 139 12.04 3.12 21.50
CA ASN A 139 11.07 2.18 22.07
C ASN A 139 11.20 0.78 21.45
N LEU A 140 11.34 0.71 20.11
CA LEU A 140 11.49 -0.56 19.40
C LEU A 140 12.79 -1.28 19.81
N GLU A 141 13.89 -0.57 19.97
CA GLU A 141 15.15 -1.15 20.43
C GLU A 141 15.08 -1.65 21.87
N ARG A 142 14.45 -0.88 22.76
CA ARG A 142 14.22 -1.33 24.13
C ARG A 142 13.38 -2.61 24.15
N ARG A 143 12.29 -2.69 23.36
CA ARG A 143 11.48 -3.91 23.25
C ARG A 143 12.29 -5.07 22.70
N ALA A 144 13.17 -4.85 21.72
CA ALA A 144 14.06 -5.87 21.17
C ALA A 144 15.04 -6.44 22.20
N GLY A 145 15.42 -5.66 23.21
CA GLY A 145 16.23 -6.12 24.33
C GLY A 145 15.48 -6.91 25.41
N CYS A 146 14.14 -6.84 25.40
CA CYS A 146 13.29 -7.47 26.44
C CYS A 146 12.43 -8.64 25.92
N THR A 147 12.59 -9.05 24.65
CA THR A 147 11.78 -10.11 24.05
C THR A 147 12.63 -11.19 23.41
N ASP A 148 12.23 -12.45 23.58
CA ASP A 148 12.81 -13.60 22.90
C ASP A 148 12.16 -13.86 21.55
N ARG A 149 11.02 -13.21 21.26
CA ARG A 149 10.27 -13.38 20.01
C ARG A 149 10.68 -12.35 18.99
N ASP A 150 11.47 -12.79 18.01
CA ASP A 150 11.89 -12.02 16.83
C ASP A 150 12.40 -10.58 17.16
N PRO A 151 13.47 -10.45 17.95
CA PRO A 151 14.08 -9.15 18.23
C PRO A 151 14.69 -8.51 16.98
N ALA A 152 15.00 -9.30 15.94
CA ALA A 152 15.57 -8.82 14.69
C ALA A 152 14.58 -7.93 13.94
N ALA A 153 13.30 -8.31 13.85
CA ALA A 153 12.26 -7.50 13.22
C ALA A 153 12.08 -6.12 13.91
N LEU A 154 12.13 -6.10 15.25
CA LEU A 154 12.05 -4.84 16.01
C LEU A 154 13.26 -3.92 15.72
N ARG A 155 14.47 -4.48 15.66
CA ARG A 155 15.69 -3.72 15.30
C ARG A 155 15.64 -3.23 13.88
N ALA A 156 15.20 -4.07 12.93
CA ALA A 156 15.03 -3.67 11.54
C ALA A 156 14.04 -2.49 11.41
N LYS A 157 12.91 -2.55 12.13
CA LYS A 157 11.94 -1.45 12.16
C LYS A 157 12.49 -0.18 12.81
N ALA A 158 13.29 -0.32 13.87
CA ALA A 158 13.97 0.83 14.48
C ALA A 158 14.96 1.48 13.49
N THR A 159 15.71 0.68 12.74
CA THR A 159 16.61 1.16 11.68
C THR A 159 15.84 1.88 10.58
N GLN A 160 14.75 1.30 10.07
CA GLN A 160 13.88 1.96 9.09
C GLN A 160 13.37 3.32 9.58
N ASN A 161 13.00 3.45 10.84
CA ASN A 161 12.58 4.74 11.40
C ASN A 161 13.72 5.74 11.51
N ARG A 162 14.98 5.30 11.77
CA ARG A 162 16.16 6.17 11.73
C ARG A 162 16.46 6.68 10.31
N GLU A 163 16.35 5.81 9.33
CA GLU A 163 16.51 6.18 7.92
C GLU A 163 15.42 7.18 7.48
N ARG A 164 14.17 6.98 7.91
CA ARG A 164 13.09 7.95 7.69
C ARG A 164 13.40 9.30 8.34
N LEU A 165 13.88 9.29 9.58
CA LEU A 165 14.31 10.50 10.27
C LEU A 165 15.39 11.22 9.46
N GLN A 166 16.40 10.50 9.01
CA GLN A 166 17.48 11.03 8.19
C GLN A 166 16.95 11.69 6.91
N ARG A 167 16.11 10.98 6.14
CA ARG A 167 15.48 11.52 4.93
C ARG A 167 14.67 12.80 5.16
N PHE A 168 14.02 12.93 6.31
CA PHE A 168 13.19 14.11 6.62
C PHE A 168 13.95 15.27 7.26
N THR A 169 15.19 15.06 7.67
CA THR A 169 15.98 16.09 8.39
C THR A 169 17.34 16.39 7.77
N GLN A 170 17.82 15.56 6.84
CA GLN A 170 19.15 15.72 6.24
C GLN A 170 19.25 16.93 5.30
N ALA A 171 18.14 17.25 4.61
CA ALA A 171 18.05 18.39 3.72
C ALA A 171 16.78 19.21 4.03
N PRO A 172 16.73 20.50 3.63
CA PRO A 172 15.52 21.30 3.74
C PRO A 172 14.35 20.61 3.02
N ALA A 173 13.19 20.56 3.69
CA ALA A 173 12.01 19.87 3.15
C ALA A 173 11.58 20.40 1.76
N ALA A 174 11.79 21.70 1.49
CA ALA A 174 11.51 22.32 0.20
C ALA A 174 12.43 21.80 -0.93
N GLU A 175 13.67 21.47 -0.63
CA GLU A 175 14.63 20.90 -1.57
C GLU A 175 14.27 19.45 -1.87
N THR A 176 14.01 18.67 -0.83
CA THR A 176 13.53 17.28 -0.96
C THR A 176 12.24 17.23 -1.77
N LEU A 177 11.30 18.16 -1.51
CA LEU A 177 10.04 18.25 -2.28
C LEU A 177 10.31 18.55 -3.76
N ARG A 178 11.26 19.45 -4.09
CA ARG A 178 11.63 19.74 -5.49
C ARG A 178 12.15 18.49 -6.19
N ALA A 179 13.04 17.74 -5.56
CA ALA A 179 13.58 16.50 -6.10
C ALA A 179 12.46 15.46 -6.33
N MET A 180 11.56 15.30 -5.37
CA MET A 180 10.42 14.37 -5.50
C MET A 180 9.45 14.78 -6.60
N ARG A 181 9.18 16.09 -6.77
CA ARG A 181 8.36 16.61 -7.89
C ARG A 181 8.97 16.25 -9.23
N ALA A 182 10.29 16.44 -9.40
CA ALA A 182 10.99 16.09 -10.63
C ALA A 182 10.91 14.59 -10.94
N GLN A 183 11.08 13.73 -9.93
CA GLN A 183 10.96 12.28 -10.11
C GLN A 183 9.54 11.87 -10.52
N VAL A 184 8.50 12.38 -9.84
CA VAL A 184 7.10 12.09 -10.18
C VAL A 184 6.76 12.62 -11.56
N GLN A 185 7.18 13.84 -11.92
CA GLN A 185 6.95 14.40 -13.24
C GLN A 185 7.64 13.58 -14.32
N GLY A 186 8.88 13.16 -14.10
CA GLY A 186 9.61 12.29 -15.03
C GLY A 186 8.89 10.93 -15.21
N PHE A 187 8.39 10.32 -14.15
CA PHE A 187 7.57 9.12 -14.24
C PHE A 187 6.31 9.34 -15.11
N LEU A 188 5.54 10.38 -14.83
CA LEU A 188 4.31 10.68 -15.57
C LEU A 188 4.58 10.97 -17.07
N GLN A 189 5.75 11.55 -17.40
CA GLN A 189 6.13 11.82 -18.78
C GLN A 189 6.52 10.56 -19.56
N ARG A 190 7.09 9.55 -18.89
CA ARG A 190 7.50 8.28 -19.53
C ARG A 190 6.37 7.27 -19.72
N LEU A 191 5.22 7.48 -19.08
CA LEU A 191 4.06 6.61 -19.29
C LEU A 191 3.66 6.57 -20.77
N PRO A 192 3.14 5.44 -21.27
CA PRO A 192 2.61 5.36 -22.62
C PRO A 192 1.55 6.44 -22.87
N VAL A 193 1.41 6.88 -24.12
CA VAL A 193 0.34 7.81 -24.51
C VAL A 193 -0.98 7.09 -24.46
N VAL A 194 -1.94 7.65 -23.71
CA VAL A 194 -3.26 7.04 -23.56
C VAL A 194 -4.17 7.52 -24.68
N ALA A 195 -4.57 6.60 -25.55
CA ALA A 195 -5.53 6.90 -26.60
C ALA A 195 -6.93 7.22 -25.99
N PRO A 196 -7.78 7.98 -26.69
CA PRO A 196 -9.14 8.24 -26.25
C PRO A 196 -9.86 6.93 -25.93
N ASP A 197 -10.59 6.92 -24.82
CA ASP A 197 -11.38 5.79 -24.31
C ASP A 197 -10.59 4.50 -24.01
N GLN A 198 -9.26 4.55 -24.00
CA GLN A 198 -8.38 3.46 -23.60
C GLN A 198 -7.82 3.66 -22.18
N TRP A 199 -7.33 2.55 -21.60
CA TRP A 199 -6.49 2.53 -20.39
C TRP A 199 -5.01 2.58 -20.80
N LEU A 200 -4.08 2.54 -19.87
CA LEU A 200 -2.64 2.65 -20.18
C LEU A 200 -2.17 1.63 -21.24
N PHE A 201 -2.74 0.42 -21.22
CA PHE A 201 -2.36 -0.68 -22.09
C PHE A 201 -3.56 -1.25 -22.87
N GLY A 202 -4.43 -0.36 -23.40
CA GLY A 202 -5.52 -0.74 -24.27
C GLY A 202 -6.90 -0.76 -23.61
N ALA A 203 -7.76 -1.68 -24.03
CA ALA A 203 -9.18 -1.68 -23.65
C ALA A 203 -9.46 -2.14 -22.22
N ARG A 204 -8.53 -2.87 -21.60
CA ARG A 204 -8.66 -3.40 -20.23
C ARG A 204 -7.72 -2.65 -19.28
N ILE A 205 -8.16 -2.50 -18.02
CA ILE A 205 -7.27 -1.95 -16.98
C ILE A 205 -6.13 -2.92 -16.69
N SER A 206 -5.07 -2.41 -16.10
CA SER A 206 -3.89 -3.14 -15.69
C SER A 206 -3.45 -2.74 -14.28
N ARG A 207 -2.47 -3.45 -13.73
CA ARG A 207 -1.79 -3.03 -12.48
C ARG A 207 -1.23 -1.61 -12.58
N ALA A 208 -0.76 -1.21 -13.75
CA ALA A 208 -0.24 0.12 -13.99
C ALA A 208 -1.33 1.20 -13.85
N ASP A 209 -2.55 0.93 -14.32
CA ASP A 209 -3.69 1.85 -14.13
C ASP A 209 -4.06 1.99 -12.65
N VAL A 210 -4.00 0.92 -11.88
CA VAL A 210 -4.29 0.95 -10.43
C VAL A 210 -3.28 1.81 -9.68
N VAL A 211 -1.98 1.62 -9.91
CA VAL A 211 -0.95 2.43 -9.23
C VAL A 211 -0.99 3.89 -9.68
N LEU A 212 -1.23 4.15 -10.96
CA LEU A 212 -1.38 5.51 -11.49
C LEU A 212 -2.60 6.22 -10.87
N ALA A 213 -3.73 5.53 -10.74
CA ALA A 213 -4.93 6.11 -10.14
C ALA A 213 -4.69 6.56 -8.69
N VAL A 214 -4.02 5.73 -7.89
CA VAL A 214 -3.72 6.07 -6.50
C VAL A 214 -2.62 7.14 -6.42
N LEU A 215 -1.66 7.16 -7.36
CA LEU A 215 -0.66 8.23 -7.43
C LEU A 215 -1.33 9.58 -7.71
N ILE A 216 -2.18 9.66 -8.72
CA ILE A 216 -2.89 10.91 -9.05
C ILE A 216 -3.80 11.35 -7.90
N ALA A 217 -4.52 10.41 -7.27
CA ALA A 217 -5.32 10.70 -6.08
C ALA A 217 -4.45 11.26 -4.94
N ARG A 218 -3.24 10.73 -4.73
CA ARG A 218 -2.29 11.27 -3.74
C ARG A 218 -1.78 12.66 -4.12
N LEU A 219 -1.48 12.90 -5.39
CA LEU A 219 -1.09 14.24 -5.85
C LEU A 219 -2.19 15.28 -5.59
N MET A 220 -3.44 14.92 -5.83
CA MET A 220 -4.58 15.78 -5.47
C MET A 220 -4.65 16.01 -3.95
N MET A 221 -4.53 14.95 -3.16
CA MET A 221 -4.60 15.02 -1.70
C MET A 221 -3.53 15.93 -1.07
N VAL A 222 -2.35 15.99 -1.67
CA VAL A 222 -1.23 16.83 -1.21
C VAL A 222 -1.10 18.14 -1.99
N GLU A 223 -2.10 18.51 -2.80
CA GLU A 223 -2.15 19.75 -3.59
C GLU A 223 -0.98 19.87 -4.60
N GLU A 224 -0.64 18.74 -5.24
CA GLU A 224 0.41 18.65 -6.27
C GLU A 224 -0.18 18.24 -7.65
N TRP A 225 -1.48 18.46 -7.86
CA TRP A 225 -2.16 18.17 -9.13
C TRP A 225 -1.48 18.78 -10.36
N ALA A 226 -0.82 19.94 -10.20
CA ALA A 226 -0.10 20.62 -11.29
C ALA A 226 1.02 19.78 -11.92
N LEU A 227 1.47 18.69 -11.27
CA LEU A 227 2.44 17.75 -11.84
C LEU A 227 1.83 16.91 -12.99
N VAL A 228 0.50 16.75 -13.04
CA VAL A 228 -0.18 16.05 -14.12
C VAL A 228 -0.38 17.02 -15.28
N GLN A 229 0.64 17.17 -16.11
CA GLN A 229 0.64 18.16 -17.21
C GLN A 229 0.07 17.62 -18.52
N ARG A 230 0.15 16.30 -18.74
CA ARG A 230 -0.33 15.65 -19.97
C ARG A 230 -1.86 15.60 -20.00
N ASP A 231 -2.44 16.08 -21.10
CA ASP A 231 -3.90 16.14 -21.28
C ASP A 231 -4.54 14.75 -21.42
N ASP A 232 -3.84 13.80 -22.05
CA ASP A 232 -4.30 12.41 -22.13
C ASP A 232 -4.42 11.77 -20.74
N LEU A 233 -3.46 12.02 -19.81
CA LEU A 233 -3.55 11.55 -18.44
C LEU A 233 -4.66 12.23 -17.63
N ARG A 234 -4.95 13.51 -17.91
CA ARG A 234 -6.08 14.22 -17.29
C ARG A 234 -7.42 13.65 -17.74
N GLN A 235 -7.55 13.35 -19.04
CA GLN A 235 -8.73 12.69 -19.59
C GLN A 235 -8.88 11.26 -19.05
N TRP A 236 -7.79 10.48 -19.01
CA TRP A 236 -7.74 9.16 -18.39
C TRP A 236 -8.20 9.23 -16.93
N TRP A 237 -7.66 10.18 -16.14
CA TRP A 237 -8.05 10.38 -14.75
C TRP A 237 -9.54 10.70 -14.60
N SER A 238 -10.06 11.59 -15.43
CA SER A 238 -11.48 11.95 -15.45
C SER A 238 -12.40 10.73 -15.68
N ARG A 239 -11.96 9.74 -16.45
CA ARG A 239 -12.66 8.47 -16.63
C ARG A 239 -12.46 7.55 -15.44
N TYR A 240 -11.20 7.38 -14.97
CA TYR A 240 -10.87 6.43 -13.90
C TYR A 240 -11.61 6.74 -12.60
N GLN A 241 -11.65 7.99 -12.18
CA GLN A 241 -12.34 8.38 -10.93
C GLN A 241 -13.85 8.15 -10.94
N ARG A 242 -14.46 7.97 -12.12
CA ARG A 242 -15.89 7.65 -12.28
C ARG A 242 -16.18 6.15 -12.20
N ARG A 243 -15.16 5.30 -12.17
CA ARG A 243 -15.35 3.86 -12.03
C ARG A 243 -15.98 3.56 -10.66
N PRO A 244 -16.99 2.65 -10.59
CA PRO A 244 -17.59 2.24 -9.33
C PRO A 244 -16.55 1.73 -8.32
N ALA A 245 -15.52 1.02 -8.81
CA ALA A 245 -14.43 0.49 -7.99
C ALA A 245 -13.63 1.58 -7.28
N PHE A 246 -13.42 2.75 -7.91
CA PHE A 246 -12.70 3.86 -7.29
C PHE A 246 -13.42 4.39 -6.04
N ALA A 247 -14.72 4.53 -6.11
CA ALA A 247 -15.55 4.95 -4.98
C ALA A 247 -15.62 3.85 -3.90
N ALA A 248 -15.82 2.58 -4.30
CA ALA A 248 -15.92 1.44 -3.39
C ALA A 248 -14.62 1.16 -2.64
N ALA A 249 -13.47 1.40 -3.27
CA ALA A 249 -12.14 1.26 -2.65
C ALA A 249 -11.79 2.41 -1.69
N GLU A 250 -12.65 3.43 -1.61
CA GLU A 250 -12.44 4.60 -0.74
C GLU A 250 -11.07 5.26 -0.94
N VAL A 251 -10.66 5.46 -2.19
CA VAL A 251 -9.41 6.17 -2.50
C VAL A 251 -9.55 7.65 -2.18
N TRP A 252 -8.60 8.21 -1.44
CA TRP A 252 -8.65 9.59 -0.96
C TRP A 252 -7.97 10.54 -1.94
N THR A 253 -8.75 11.49 -2.47
CA THR A 253 -8.27 12.62 -3.29
C THR A 253 -8.08 13.91 -2.48
N GLY A 254 -8.48 13.90 -1.22
CA GLY A 254 -8.31 14.99 -0.26
C GLY A 254 -8.31 14.45 1.16
N PHE A 255 -7.79 15.21 2.12
CA PHE A 255 -7.74 14.75 3.50
C PHE A 255 -9.13 14.75 4.15
N ARG A 256 -9.67 13.57 4.38
CA ARG A 256 -11.02 13.35 4.94
C ARG A 256 -10.97 13.27 6.46
N ARG A 257 -11.00 14.43 7.15
CA ARG A 257 -10.90 14.51 8.62
C ARG A 257 -11.91 13.61 9.34
N GLY A 258 -13.17 13.59 8.94
CA GLY A 258 -14.19 12.74 9.55
C GLY A 258 -13.90 11.24 9.42
N ARG A 259 -13.48 10.78 8.23
CA ARG A 259 -13.08 9.39 8.02
C ARG A 259 -11.79 9.01 8.75
N PHE A 260 -10.86 9.94 8.85
CA PHE A 260 -9.66 9.75 9.65
C PHE A 260 -9.99 9.54 11.12
N LEU A 261 -10.85 10.38 11.70
CA LEU A 261 -11.34 10.23 13.08
C LEU A 261 -12.13 8.94 13.28
N GLN A 262 -13.02 8.59 12.35
CA GLN A 262 -13.76 7.33 12.40
C GLN A 262 -12.81 6.13 12.42
N ALA A 263 -11.77 6.12 11.57
CA ALA A 263 -10.77 5.06 11.55
C ALA A 263 -10.01 4.94 12.88
N LEU A 264 -9.66 6.07 13.51
CA LEU A 264 -9.04 6.07 14.84
C LEU A 264 -9.95 5.47 15.92
N LEU A 265 -11.26 5.73 15.85
CA LEU A 265 -12.23 5.20 16.82
C LEU A 265 -12.52 3.71 16.60
N MET A 266 -12.55 3.26 15.34
CA MET A 266 -12.87 1.86 15.01
C MET A 266 -11.67 0.91 15.13
N ALA A 267 -10.44 1.41 14.97
CA ALA A 267 -9.23 0.61 14.99
C ALA A 267 -9.03 -0.21 16.29
N PRO A 268 -9.30 0.31 17.50
CA PRO A 268 -9.18 -0.47 18.74
C PRO A 268 -10.06 -1.72 18.77
N CYS A 269 -11.15 -1.74 18.01
CA CYS A 269 -12.08 -2.86 17.93
C CYS A 269 -11.67 -3.92 16.91
N THR A 270 -10.56 -3.72 16.16
CA THR A 270 -10.08 -4.66 15.16
C THR A 270 -9.32 -5.81 15.82
N PRO A 271 -9.82 -7.05 15.78
CA PRO A 271 -9.10 -8.19 16.33
C PRO A 271 -7.91 -8.53 15.42
N ILE A 272 -6.71 -8.49 16.00
CA ILE A 272 -5.49 -8.99 15.35
C ILE A 272 -5.30 -10.41 15.86
N LEU A 273 -5.86 -11.38 15.15
CA LEU A 273 -5.66 -12.79 15.49
C LEU A 273 -4.28 -13.21 15.00
N SER A 274 -3.53 -13.86 15.86
CA SER A 274 -2.27 -14.50 15.46
C SER A 274 -2.55 -15.49 14.32
N PRO A 275 -1.68 -15.59 13.30
CA PRO A 275 -1.79 -16.66 12.31
C PRO A 275 -1.79 -18.00 13.03
N ALA A 276 -2.59 -18.95 12.54
CA ALA A 276 -2.48 -20.32 13.01
C ALA A 276 -1.01 -20.78 12.84
N PRO A 277 -0.44 -21.53 13.79
CA PRO A 277 0.91 -22.04 13.62
C PRO A 277 0.97 -22.83 12.30
N PRO A 278 2.07 -22.74 11.53
CA PRO A 278 2.23 -23.54 10.32
C PRO A 278 1.99 -25.00 10.68
N ALA A 279 1.23 -25.70 9.85
CA ALA A 279 1.01 -27.14 10.01
C ALA A 279 2.37 -27.83 10.18
N ALA A 280 2.51 -28.67 11.19
CA ALA A 280 3.77 -29.37 11.45
C ALA A 280 4.20 -30.11 10.17
N PRO A 281 5.48 -30.03 9.75
CA PRO A 281 5.96 -30.74 8.59
C PRO A 281 5.74 -32.24 8.80
N GLY A 282 4.82 -32.85 8.05
CA GLY A 282 4.54 -34.29 8.12
C GLY A 282 3.06 -34.70 8.16
N GLN A 283 2.11 -33.78 8.27
CA GLN A 283 0.69 -34.13 8.10
C GLN A 283 0.27 -33.90 6.65
N ALA A 284 0.24 -35.00 5.87
CA ALA A 284 -0.41 -35.02 4.56
C ALA A 284 -1.89 -34.67 4.72
N PRO A 285 -2.49 -33.91 3.78
CA PRO A 285 -3.90 -33.58 3.84
C PRO A 285 -4.73 -34.87 3.79
N PRO A 286 -5.77 -35.01 4.62
CA PRO A 286 -6.65 -36.16 4.55
C PRO A 286 -7.45 -36.10 3.23
N GLY A 287 -7.27 -37.10 2.36
CA GLY A 287 -8.20 -37.41 1.30
C GLY A 287 -7.72 -37.20 -0.14
N LEU A 288 -6.75 -37.99 -0.57
CA LEU A 288 -6.65 -38.45 -1.96
C LEU A 288 -6.51 -39.97 -1.90
N GLN A 289 -7.64 -40.68 -1.80
CA GLN A 289 -7.66 -42.07 -2.17
C GLN A 289 -7.63 -42.19 -3.71
N PRO A 290 -6.76 -43.01 -4.29
CA PRO A 290 -6.82 -43.32 -5.71
C PRO A 290 -8.15 -43.98 -6.07
N PRO A 291 -8.66 -43.83 -7.29
CA PRO A 291 -9.87 -44.52 -7.74
C PRO A 291 -9.63 -46.03 -7.69
N PRO A 292 -10.67 -46.83 -7.39
CA PRO A 292 -10.58 -48.29 -7.48
C PRO A 292 -10.42 -48.73 -8.94
N ASP A 293 -9.62 -49.78 -9.14
CA ASP A 293 -9.34 -50.45 -10.41
C ASP A 293 -10.62 -50.93 -11.14
#